data_ef40206a5e1990c3b5ca2c8c2838f990
#
_entry.id   ef40206a5e1990c3b5ca2c8c2838f990
#
_cell.length_a   1.000
_cell.length_b   1.000
_cell.length_c   1.000
_cell.angle_alpha   90.00
_cell.angle_beta   90.00
_cell.angle_gamma   90.00
#
_symmetry.space_group_name_H-M   'P 1'
#
loop_
_entity.id
_entity.type
_entity.pdbx_description
1 polymer ?
#
loop_
_entity_poly.entity_id
_entity_poly.type
_entity_poly.pdbx_seq_one_letter_code
_entity_poly.pdbx_strand_id
1 'polypeptide(L)'
;VGHYSVGRTVLKTFSYRGGFSVYALAGGAREVVSVDSSATAVALAVRNAELNFGPDVHHEGVASDVFDYLKTTDKQFDLIILDPPAFAKHHKVLGNATKGYTRLNARALSQIAPGGILFTFSCSQAVSRELFRTTVFTAAAIAGRRVRILHQLTQPADHPVNIYHPEGEYLKGLVLYVE
;
A
#
# COMPACT_ATOMS: atom_id res chain seq x y z
N VAL A 1 -6.58 5.24 6.85
CA VAL A 1 -5.27 5.87 6.58
C VAL A 1 -5.12 7.13 7.41
N GLY A 2 -5.97 8.15 7.29
CA GLY A 2 -5.80 9.44 7.96
C GLY A 2 -5.51 9.34 9.47
N HIS A 3 -6.26 8.51 10.21
CA HIS A 3 -6.02 8.29 11.65
C HIS A 3 -4.57 7.85 11.98
N TYR A 4 -3.95 7.05 11.10
CA TYR A 4 -2.57 6.58 11.28
C TYR A 4 -1.51 7.51 10.70
N SER A 5 -1.88 8.63 10.08
CA SER A 5 -0.94 9.51 9.37
C SER A 5 -0.42 10.67 10.21
N VAL A 6 -1.04 10.96 11.36
CA VAL A 6 -0.71 12.14 12.19
C VAL A 6 0.78 12.21 12.50
N GLY A 7 1.44 13.28 12.03
CA GLY A 7 2.86 13.57 12.27
C GLY A 7 3.86 12.62 11.60
N ARG A 8 3.40 11.71 10.72
CA ARG A 8 4.20 10.65 10.09
C ARG A 8 4.70 11.00 8.70
N THR A 9 5.84 10.45 8.34
CA THR A 9 6.31 10.36 6.96
C THR A 9 5.67 9.15 6.29
N VAL A 10 4.92 9.37 5.22
CA VAL A 10 4.08 8.37 4.57
C VAL A 10 4.60 8.05 3.17
N LEU A 11 4.71 6.76 2.84
CA LEU A 11 4.95 6.28 1.47
C LEU A 11 3.67 5.65 0.91
N LYS A 12 3.16 6.15 -0.19
CA LYS A 12 2.11 5.53 -0.99
C LYS A 12 2.70 4.98 -2.28
N THR A 13 2.74 3.66 -2.42
CA THR A 13 3.16 2.98 -3.65
C THR A 13 1.96 2.65 -4.54
N PHE A 14 2.18 2.55 -5.85
CA PHE A 14 1.10 2.40 -6.84
C PHE A 14 0.06 3.51 -6.63
N SER A 15 0.55 4.74 -6.69
CA SER A 15 -0.19 5.89 -6.15
C SER A 15 -1.43 6.23 -6.97
N TYR A 16 -1.47 5.83 -8.25
CA TYR A 16 -2.56 6.16 -9.16
C TYR A 16 -2.86 7.66 -9.09
N ARG A 17 -4.09 8.07 -8.79
CA ARG A 17 -4.49 9.49 -8.67
C ARG A 17 -4.25 10.11 -7.29
N GLY A 18 -3.57 9.41 -6.39
CA GLY A 18 -3.18 9.93 -5.07
C GLY A 18 -4.27 9.95 -4.01
N GLY A 19 -5.36 9.19 -4.17
CA GLY A 19 -6.46 9.19 -3.18
C GLY A 19 -5.99 8.94 -1.76
N PHE A 20 -5.21 7.88 -1.52
CA PHE A 20 -4.65 7.61 -0.18
C PHE A 20 -3.69 8.71 0.30
N SER A 21 -2.96 9.35 -0.62
CA SER A 21 -2.04 10.45 -0.29
C SER A 21 -2.81 11.68 0.20
N VAL A 22 -3.93 12.02 -0.46
CA VAL A 22 -4.83 13.09 -0.02
C VAL A 22 -5.40 12.79 1.38
N TYR A 23 -5.84 11.54 1.63
CA TYR A 23 -6.32 11.14 2.97
C TYR A 23 -5.21 11.13 4.03
N ALA A 24 -3.97 10.81 3.66
CA ALA A 24 -2.84 10.88 4.58
C ALA A 24 -2.53 12.33 4.97
N LEU A 25 -2.48 13.24 3.99
CA LEU A 25 -2.29 14.68 4.21
C LEU A 25 -3.43 15.28 5.05
N ALA A 26 -4.70 14.97 4.71
CA ALA A 26 -5.85 15.38 5.51
C ALA A 26 -5.79 14.88 6.96
N GLY A 27 -5.19 13.71 7.18
CA GLY A 27 -4.96 13.14 8.50
C GLY A 27 -3.77 13.73 9.25
N GLY A 28 -3.10 14.75 8.71
CA GLY A 28 -1.96 15.41 9.36
C GLY A 28 -0.63 14.71 9.16
N ALA A 29 -0.41 14.02 8.04
CA ALA A 29 0.91 13.53 7.68
C ALA A 29 1.91 14.68 7.60
N ARG A 30 3.12 14.46 8.12
CA ARG A 30 4.21 15.44 8.04
C ARG A 30 4.71 15.59 6.61
N GLU A 31 4.77 14.48 5.91
CA GLU A 31 5.23 14.37 4.53
C GLU A 31 4.61 13.14 3.88
N VAL A 32 4.27 13.23 2.60
CA VAL A 32 3.78 12.10 1.81
C VAL A 32 4.60 11.97 0.53
N VAL A 33 5.12 10.78 0.26
CA VAL A 33 5.75 10.40 -1.01
C VAL A 33 4.81 9.47 -1.77
N SER A 34 4.47 9.83 -3.00
CA SER A 34 3.64 9.04 -3.91
C SER A 34 4.49 8.47 -5.03
N VAL A 35 4.55 7.14 -5.15
CA VAL A 35 5.33 6.44 -6.17
C VAL A 35 4.42 5.69 -7.12
N ASP A 36 4.60 5.89 -8.42
CA ASP A 36 3.93 5.15 -9.49
C ASP A 36 4.81 5.09 -10.72
N SER A 37 4.70 4.03 -11.52
CA SER A 37 5.43 3.90 -12.79
C SER A 37 4.90 4.84 -13.88
N SER A 38 3.66 5.31 -13.75
CA SER A 38 3.02 6.25 -14.67
C SER A 38 3.30 7.70 -14.27
N ALA A 39 4.10 8.42 -15.05
CA ALA A 39 4.34 9.85 -14.84
C ALA A 39 3.04 10.67 -14.85
N THR A 40 2.06 10.29 -15.68
CA THR A 40 0.74 10.93 -15.72
C THR A 40 -0.02 10.73 -14.41
N ALA A 41 0.02 9.52 -13.83
CA ALA A 41 -0.61 9.22 -12.55
C ALA A 41 0.05 10.04 -11.42
N VAL A 42 1.38 10.10 -11.42
CA VAL A 42 2.14 10.91 -10.45
C VAL A 42 1.78 12.40 -10.55
N ALA A 43 1.74 12.96 -11.77
CA ALA A 43 1.36 14.36 -11.98
C ALA A 43 -0.05 14.65 -11.46
N LEU A 44 -1.01 13.72 -11.65
CA LEU A 44 -2.35 13.84 -11.10
C LEU A 44 -2.37 13.75 -9.58
N ALA A 45 -1.56 12.88 -8.98
CA ALA A 45 -1.45 12.78 -7.52
C ALA A 45 -0.92 14.07 -6.90
N VAL A 46 0.13 14.68 -7.49
CA VAL A 46 0.68 15.97 -7.08
C VAL A 46 -0.39 17.06 -7.20
N ARG A 47 -1.04 17.17 -8.37
CA ARG A 47 -2.09 18.15 -8.58
C ARG A 47 -3.25 18.01 -7.59
N ASN A 48 -3.68 16.79 -7.29
CA ASN A 48 -4.74 16.55 -6.32
C ASN A 48 -4.33 16.94 -4.89
N ALA A 49 -3.07 16.73 -4.52
CA ALA A 49 -2.56 17.23 -3.23
C ALA A 49 -2.56 18.74 -3.17
N GLU A 50 -2.04 19.43 -4.19
CA GLU A 50 -2.01 20.90 -4.29
C GLU A 50 -3.42 21.51 -4.29
N LEU A 51 -4.36 20.91 -5.00
CA LEU A 51 -5.77 21.39 -5.04
C LEU A 51 -6.46 21.32 -3.68
N ASN A 52 -6.10 20.37 -2.83
CA ASN A 52 -6.73 20.20 -1.52
C ASN A 52 -6.01 20.96 -0.40
N PHE A 53 -4.69 21.17 -0.51
CA PHE A 53 -3.86 21.68 0.61
C PHE A 53 -3.00 22.88 0.24
N GLY A 54 -3.02 23.32 -1.02
CA GLY A 54 -2.19 24.42 -1.50
C GLY A 54 -0.84 23.96 -2.07
N PRO A 55 -0.11 24.89 -2.72
CA PRO A 55 1.14 24.57 -3.42
C PRO A 55 2.31 24.21 -2.50
N ASP A 56 2.26 24.63 -1.23
CA ASP A 56 3.33 24.39 -0.25
C ASP A 56 3.13 23.08 0.53
N VAL A 57 2.19 22.22 0.08
CA VAL A 57 1.94 20.93 0.72
C VAL A 57 3.17 20.02 0.65
N HIS A 58 3.54 19.41 1.77
CA HIS A 58 4.66 18.45 1.83
C HIS A 58 4.31 17.13 1.15
N HIS A 59 4.20 17.17 -0.18
CA HIS A 59 3.92 16.02 -1.03
C HIS A 59 4.93 15.92 -2.18
N GLU A 60 5.56 14.75 -2.29
CA GLU A 60 6.51 14.44 -3.35
C GLU A 60 5.90 13.36 -4.27
N GLY A 61 5.92 13.60 -5.57
CA GLY A 61 5.54 12.62 -6.58
C GLY A 61 6.77 12.05 -7.29
N VAL A 62 6.93 10.72 -7.29
CA VAL A 62 8.07 10.03 -7.92
C VAL A 62 7.59 9.07 -9.00
N ALA A 63 7.96 9.33 -10.26
CA ALA A 63 7.71 8.44 -11.38
C ALA A 63 8.80 7.37 -11.45
N SER A 64 8.51 6.18 -10.89
CA SER A 64 9.45 5.06 -10.80
C SER A 64 8.71 3.73 -10.66
N ASP A 65 9.35 2.63 -11.09
CA ASP A 65 8.92 1.30 -10.67
C ASP A 65 9.02 1.19 -9.15
N VAL A 66 7.97 0.64 -8.51
CA VAL A 66 7.88 0.56 -7.05
C VAL A 66 8.96 -0.34 -6.46
N PHE A 67 9.31 -1.45 -7.13
CA PHE A 67 10.36 -2.34 -6.65
C PHE A 67 11.73 -1.69 -6.73
N ASP A 68 11.99 -0.90 -7.78
CA ASP A 68 13.23 -0.16 -7.94
C ASP A 68 13.31 0.96 -6.90
N TYR A 69 12.24 1.73 -6.70
CA TYR A 69 12.18 2.75 -5.66
C TYR A 69 12.47 2.18 -4.27
N LEU A 70 11.75 1.11 -3.86
CA LEU A 70 11.96 0.45 -2.57
C LEU A 70 13.35 -0.21 -2.43
N LYS A 71 14.07 -0.45 -3.52
CA LYS A 71 15.43 -0.99 -3.51
C LYS A 71 16.48 0.10 -3.33
N THR A 72 16.25 1.29 -3.89
CA THR A 72 17.25 2.36 -4.00
C THR A 72 17.06 3.47 -2.98
N THR A 73 15.88 3.61 -2.40
CA THR A 73 15.64 4.64 -1.37
C THR A 73 16.32 4.29 -0.06
N ASP A 74 17.05 5.24 0.51
CA ASP A 74 17.58 5.18 1.87
C ASP A 74 16.61 5.75 2.91
N LYS A 75 15.47 6.29 2.45
CA LYS A 75 14.46 6.93 3.30
C LYS A 75 13.67 5.88 4.07
N GLN A 76 13.57 6.04 5.38
CA GLN A 76 12.64 5.27 6.22
C GLN A 76 11.29 5.99 6.32
N PHE A 77 10.23 5.21 6.43
CA PHE A 77 8.87 5.72 6.51
C PHE A 77 8.17 5.21 7.77
N ASP A 78 7.36 6.07 8.39
CA ASP A 78 6.57 5.73 9.57
C ASP A 78 5.26 5.01 9.17
N LEU A 79 4.81 5.21 7.94
CA LEU A 79 3.63 4.56 7.37
C LEU A 79 3.87 4.25 5.89
N ILE A 80 3.63 3.00 5.50
CA ILE A 80 3.70 2.57 4.09
C ILE A 80 2.35 2.00 3.66
N ILE A 81 1.91 2.35 2.45
CA ILE A 81 0.68 1.86 1.83
C ILE A 81 1.04 1.14 0.53
N LEU A 82 0.86 -0.19 0.53
CA LEU A 82 1.03 -1.06 -0.64
C LEU A 82 -0.34 -1.42 -1.22
N ASP A 83 -0.65 -0.87 -2.36
CA ASP A 83 -1.92 -1.11 -3.07
C ASP A 83 -1.64 -1.47 -4.53
N PRO A 84 -0.96 -2.61 -4.76
CA PRO A 84 -0.56 -3.02 -6.10
C PRO A 84 -1.75 -3.44 -6.95
N PRO A 85 -1.62 -3.39 -8.29
CA PRO A 85 -2.56 -4.03 -9.19
C PRO A 85 -2.58 -5.55 -8.95
N ALA A 86 -3.62 -6.21 -9.46
CA ALA A 86 -3.76 -7.66 -9.32
C ALA A 86 -2.58 -8.40 -9.98
N PHE A 87 -1.73 -9.06 -9.19
CA PHE A 87 -0.62 -9.86 -9.69
C PHE A 87 -1.08 -11.21 -10.26
N ALA A 88 -2.27 -11.69 -9.90
CA ALA A 88 -2.89 -12.88 -10.48
C ALA A 88 -4.32 -12.59 -10.91
N LYS A 89 -4.59 -12.72 -12.20
CA LYS A 89 -5.95 -12.73 -12.74
C LYS A 89 -6.54 -14.14 -12.79
N HIS A 90 -5.70 -15.17 -12.78
CA HIS A 90 -6.10 -16.57 -12.90
C HIS A 90 -5.24 -17.46 -11.99
N HIS A 91 -5.80 -18.61 -11.54
CA HIS A 91 -5.12 -19.57 -10.67
C HIS A 91 -3.81 -20.12 -11.23
N LYS A 92 -3.64 -20.22 -12.55
CA LYS A 92 -2.41 -20.73 -13.20
C LYS A 92 -1.16 -19.89 -12.88
N VAL A 93 -1.32 -18.61 -12.53
CA VAL A 93 -0.20 -17.69 -12.20
C VAL A 93 -0.09 -17.40 -10.70
N LEU A 94 -0.83 -18.15 -9.86
CA LEU A 94 -0.90 -17.92 -8.41
C LEU A 94 0.48 -17.96 -7.73
N GLY A 95 1.34 -18.91 -8.11
CA GLY A 95 2.68 -19.03 -7.56
C GLY A 95 3.57 -17.81 -7.85
N ASN A 96 3.45 -17.22 -9.02
CA ASN A 96 4.19 -15.99 -9.36
C ASN A 96 3.62 -14.77 -8.63
N ALA A 97 2.30 -14.71 -8.47
CA ALA A 97 1.64 -13.63 -7.75
C ALA A 97 2.05 -13.65 -6.26
N THR A 98 2.03 -14.80 -5.59
CA THR A 98 2.47 -14.93 -4.20
C THR A 98 3.92 -14.51 -4.02
N LYS A 99 4.82 -14.92 -4.93
CA LYS A 99 6.22 -14.45 -4.93
C LYS A 99 6.32 -12.92 -5.09
N GLY A 100 5.51 -12.33 -5.97
CA GLY A 100 5.44 -10.87 -6.16
C GLY A 100 4.99 -10.15 -4.88
N TYR A 101 3.90 -10.61 -4.27
CA TYR A 101 3.42 -10.04 -3.00
C TYR A 101 4.42 -10.24 -1.85
N THR A 102 5.05 -11.42 -1.74
CA THR A 102 6.09 -11.68 -0.73
C THR A 102 7.24 -10.70 -0.88
N ARG A 103 7.78 -10.54 -2.09
CA ARG A 103 8.91 -9.64 -2.37
C ARG A 103 8.56 -8.19 -2.08
N LEU A 104 7.36 -7.73 -2.51
CA LEU A 104 6.89 -6.37 -2.29
C LEU A 104 6.78 -6.07 -0.79
N ASN A 105 6.09 -6.93 -0.05
CA ASN A 105 5.90 -6.75 1.39
C ASN A 105 7.22 -6.83 2.16
N ALA A 106 8.13 -7.74 1.81
CA ALA A 106 9.44 -7.85 2.46
C ALA A 106 10.26 -6.56 2.27
N ARG A 107 10.25 -5.98 1.07
CA ARG A 107 10.93 -4.71 0.80
C ARG A 107 10.34 -3.56 1.61
N ALA A 108 9.01 -3.43 1.65
CA ALA A 108 8.35 -2.41 2.45
C ALA A 108 8.66 -2.57 3.95
N LEU A 109 8.63 -3.80 4.46
CA LEU A 109 8.96 -4.10 5.86
C LEU A 109 10.43 -3.78 6.21
N SER A 110 11.34 -3.81 5.24
CA SER A 110 12.73 -3.37 5.43
C SER A 110 12.88 -1.84 5.50
N GLN A 111 11.96 -1.09 4.89
CA GLN A 111 11.99 0.37 4.82
C GLN A 111 11.12 1.07 5.88
N ILE A 112 10.32 0.31 6.60
CA ILE A 112 9.44 0.88 7.62
C ILE A 112 10.18 1.04 8.95
N ALA A 113 10.01 2.19 9.59
CA ALA A 113 10.60 2.47 10.89
C ALA A 113 10.03 1.52 11.97
N PRO A 114 10.79 1.20 13.04
CA PRO A 114 10.23 0.52 14.20
C PRO A 114 9.04 1.31 14.78
N GLY A 115 7.94 0.62 15.11
CA GLY A 115 6.69 1.27 15.53
C GLY A 115 5.84 1.81 14.36
N GLY A 116 6.28 1.57 13.13
CA GLY A 116 5.58 2.00 11.94
C GLY A 116 4.35 1.15 11.60
N ILE A 117 3.55 1.64 10.66
CA ILE A 117 2.29 1.01 10.21
C ILE A 117 2.38 0.64 8.73
N LEU A 118 2.11 -0.61 8.40
CA LEU A 118 2.01 -1.07 7.01
C LEU A 118 0.56 -1.37 6.66
N PHE A 119 0.03 -0.66 5.65
CA PHE A 119 -1.18 -1.06 4.94
C PHE A 119 -0.76 -1.87 3.72
N THR A 120 -1.28 -3.08 3.57
CA THR A 120 -0.99 -3.91 2.41
C THR A 120 -2.27 -4.54 1.88
N PHE A 121 -2.43 -4.49 0.55
CA PHE A 121 -3.65 -4.92 -0.13
C PHE A 121 -3.36 -5.93 -1.23
N SER A 122 -4.38 -6.73 -1.54
CA SER A 122 -4.46 -7.57 -2.73
C SER A 122 -5.87 -7.52 -3.31
N CYS A 123 -5.98 -7.14 -4.57
CA CYS A 123 -7.21 -7.20 -5.36
C CYS A 123 -7.26 -8.43 -6.28
N SER A 124 -6.36 -9.40 -6.14
CA SER A 124 -6.33 -10.63 -6.93
C SER A 124 -7.40 -11.61 -6.46
N GLN A 125 -8.40 -11.92 -7.29
CA GLN A 125 -9.43 -12.90 -6.97
C GLN A 125 -8.85 -14.29 -6.64
N ALA A 126 -7.82 -14.72 -7.37
CA ALA A 126 -7.18 -16.02 -7.17
C ALA A 126 -6.44 -16.15 -5.83
N VAL A 127 -6.15 -15.04 -5.14
CA VAL A 127 -5.46 -15.02 -3.85
C VAL A 127 -6.51 -14.97 -2.74
N SER A 128 -6.65 -16.06 -1.97
CA SER A 128 -7.55 -16.09 -0.81
C SER A 128 -7.02 -15.19 0.33
N ARG A 129 -7.88 -14.87 1.30
CA ARG A 129 -7.49 -14.11 2.51
C ARG A 129 -6.41 -14.83 3.30
N GLU A 130 -6.54 -16.14 3.47
CA GLU A 130 -5.58 -16.97 4.18
C GLU A 130 -4.23 -17.00 3.45
N LEU A 131 -4.25 -17.22 2.13
CA LEU A 131 -3.04 -17.21 1.33
C LEU A 131 -2.34 -15.85 1.38
N PHE A 132 -3.09 -14.74 1.32
CA PHE A 132 -2.52 -13.40 1.44
C PHE A 132 -1.87 -13.17 2.79
N ARG A 133 -2.54 -13.58 3.87
CA ARG A 133 -1.99 -13.51 5.24
C ARG A 133 -0.70 -14.34 5.38
N THR A 134 -0.68 -15.57 4.86
CA THR A 134 0.52 -16.43 4.86
C THR A 134 1.65 -15.81 4.03
N THR A 135 1.31 -15.20 2.90
CA THR A 135 2.28 -14.48 2.04
C THR A 135 2.94 -13.31 2.78
N VAL A 136 2.14 -12.52 3.50
CA VAL A 136 2.65 -11.40 4.31
C VAL A 136 3.45 -11.88 5.52
N PHE A 137 3.04 -12.98 6.17
CA PHE A 137 3.82 -13.63 7.22
C PHE A 137 5.21 -14.05 6.70
N THR A 138 5.26 -14.69 5.54
CA THR A 138 6.54 -15.09 4.91
C THR A 138 7.41 -13.86 4.61
N ALA A 139 6.81 -12.77 4.15
CA ALA A 139 7.52 -11.51 3.90
C ALA A 139 8.11 -10.91 5.19
N ALA A 140 7.36 -10.95 6.29
CA ALA A 140 7.84 -10.47 7.59
C ALA A 140 9.01 -11.32 8.11
N ALA A 141 8.95 -12.64 7.96
CA ALA A 141 10.04 -13.53 8.30
C ALA A 141 11.31 -13.25 7.48
N ILE A 142 11.18 -13.02 6.16
CA ILE A 142 12.28 -12.66 5.27
C ILE A 142 12.92 -11.32 5.69
N ALA A 143 12.09 -10.33 6.05
CA ALA A 143 12.55 -9.01 6.50
C ALA A 143 13.11 -9.02 7.94
N GLY A 144 13.00 -10.13 8.67
CA GLY A 144 13.42 -10.22 10.08
C GLY A 144 12.59 -9.33 11.02
N ARG A 145 11.32 -9.02 10.66
CA ARG A 145 10.46 -8.10 11.41
C ARG A 145 9.32 -8.84 12.10
N ARG A 146 9.03 -8.44 13.33
CA ARG A 146 7.82 -8.85 14.04
C ARG A 146 6.68 -7.92 13.66
N VAL A 147 5.51 -8.49 13.35
CA VAL A 147 4.34 -7.72 12.93
C VAL A 147 3.10 -8.19 13.69
N ARG A 148 2.22 -7.24 14.00
CA ARG A 148 0.89 -7.52 14.59
C ARG A 148 -0.19 -6.99 13.68
N ILE A 149 -1.22 -7.79 13.43
CA ILE A 149 -2.38 -7.37 12.65
C ILE A 149 -3.27 -6.50 13.52
N LEU A 150 -3.40 -5.22 13.16
CA LEU A 150 -4.32 -4.28 13.80
C LEU A 150 -5.72 -4.40 13.20
N HIS A 151 -5.81 -4.50 11.85
CA HIS A 151 -7.08 -4.62 11.16
C HIS A 151 -6.99 -5.57 9.98
N GLN A 152 -8.09 -6.27 9.72
CA GLN A 152 -8.36 -6.99 8.47
C GLN A 152 -9.41 -6.21 7.72
N LEU A 153 -9.08 -5.76 6.51
CA LEU A 153 -9.91 -4.90 5.69
C LEU A 153 -10.53 -5.67 4.54
N THR A 154 -11.73 -5.23 4.17
CA THR A 154 -12.50 -5.70 3.02
C THR A 154 -12.85 -4.50 2.14
N GLN A 155 -13.71 -4.71 1.16
CA GLN A 155 -14.24 -3.63 0.33
C GLN A 155 -15.03 -2.64 1.19
N PRO A 156 -14.82 -1.33 0.98
CA PRO A 156 -15.58 -0.28 1.64
C PRO A 156 -16.98 -0.13 1.05
N ALA A 157 -17.82 0.65 1.72
CA ALA A 157 -19.23 0.83 1.34
C ALA A 157 -19.44 1.49 -0.04
N ASP A 158 -18.45 2.23 -0.54
CA ASP A 158 -18.44 2.82 -1.89
C ASP A 158 -18.10 1.81 -3.01
N HIS A 159 -17.68 0.58 -2.64
CA HIS A 159 -17.48 -0.56 -3.53
C HIS A 159 -18.21 -1.80 -2.96
N PRO A 160 -19.55 -1.75 -2.86
CA PRO A 160 -20.31 -2.81 -2.21
C PRO A 160 -20.26 -4.12 -3.00
N VAL A 161 -20.23 -5.23 -2.27
CA VAL A 161 -20.35 -6.56 -2.88
C VAL A 161 -21.84 -6.89 -3.03
N ASN A 162 -22.26 -7.27 -4.23
CA ASN A 162 -23.59 -7.77 -4.44
C ASN A 162 -23.72 -9.18 -3.85
N ILE A 163 -24.70 -9.39 -2.98
CA ILE A 163 -24.91 -10.67 -2.29
C ILE A 163 -25.15 -11.86 -3.24
N TYR A 164 -25.67 -11.59 -4.43
CA TYR A 164 -25.88 -12.60 -5.48
C TYR A 164 -24.66 -12.84 -6.37
N HIS A 165 -23.58 -12.03 -6.22
CA HIS A 165 -22.36 -12.10 -7.01
C HIS A 165 -21.14 -12.08 -6.09
N PRO A 166 -20.90 -13.19 -5.33
CA PRO A 166 -19.81 -13.26 -4.34
C PRO A 166 -18.41 -13.13 -4.99
N GLU A 167 -18.26 -13.36 -6.27
CA GLU A 167 -17.04 -13.10 -7.04
C GLU A 167 -16.62 -11.62 -7.02
N GLY A 168 -17.54 -10.71 -6.71
CA GLY A 168 -17.24 -9.30 -6.45
C GLY A 168 -16.42 -9.06 -5.19
N GLU A 169 -16.33 -10.04 -4.27
CA GLU A 169 -15.54 -9.95 -3.04
C GLU A 169 -14.08 -10.33 -3.30
N TYR A 170 -13.30 -9.40 -3.86
CA TYR A 170 -11.92 -9.65 -4.27
C TYR A 170 -10.86 -8.91 -3.44
N LEU A 171 -11.23 -7.87 -2.69
CA LEU A 171 -10.27 -7.07 -1.94
C LEU A 171 -9.95 -7.69 -0.59
N LYS A 172 -8.67 -7.82 -0.29
CA LYS A 172 -8.11 -8.18 1.01
C LYS A 172 -7.11 -7.14 1.44
N GLY A 173 -7.21 -6.65 2.66
CA GLY A 173 -6.27 -5.71 3.22
C GLY A 173 -5.85 -6.10 4.64
N LEU A 174 -4.61 -5.82 4.98
CA LEU A 174 -4.08 -5.92 6.34
C LEU A 174 -3.50 -4.58 6.75
N VAL A 175 -3.78 -4.17 7.98
CA VAL A 175 -3.07 -3.08 8.65
C VAL A 175 -2.20 -3.69 9.71
N LEU A 176 -0.90 -3.49 9.62
CA LEU A 176 0.10 -4.11 10.47
C LEU A 176 0.84 -3.06 11.29
N TYR A 177 1.02 -3.35 12.57
CA TYR A 177 2.02 -2.68 13.41
C TYR A 177 3.34 -3.44 13.28
N VAL A 178 4.44 -2.72 13.05
CA VAL A 178 5.76 -3.30 12.77
C VAL A 178 6.70 -2.97 13.93
N GLU A 179 7.18 -4.02 14.62
CA GLU A 179 8.14 -3.91 15.74
C GLU A 179 9.57 -3.77 15.24
#